data_545cc28c90e9bd9dc62f66f9fe62420a
#
_entry.id   545cc28c90e9bd9dc62f66f9fe62420a
#
_cell.length_a   1.000
_cell.length_b   1.000
_cell.length_c   1.000
_cell.angle_alpha   90.00
_cell.angle_beta   90.00
_cell.angle_gamma   90.00
#
_symmetry.space_group_name_H-M   'P 1'
#
loop_
_entity.id
_entity.type
_entity.pdbx_description
1 polymer ?
#
loop_
_entity_poly.entity_id
_entity_poly.type
_entity_poly.pdbx_seq_one_letter_code
_entity_poly.pdbx_strand_id
1 'polypeptide(L)' 'MDLHVATKWETAVLAGGPADGLHMQVAGRPSVLQVTYPCRVEAPADGVRVEAVYVYRRHLGVHDEPLAYGYDCASP' A
#
# COMPACT_ATOMS: atom_id res chain seq x y z
N MET A 1 -13.15 -3.06 -30.53
CA MET A 1 -13.45 -3.31 -29.72
C MET A 1 -12.77 -3.24 -28.75
N ASP A 2 -12.86 -2.69 -28.04
CA ASP A 2 -12.06 -2.60 -27.23
C ASP A 2 -12.31 -3.17 -26.19
N LEU A 3 -11.78 -3.68 -25.89
CA LEU A 3 -11.82 -4.38 -24.93
C LEU A 3 -11.43 -3.80 -23.80
N HIS A 4 -11.62 -2.65 -23.56
CA HIS A 4 -11.18 -2.22 -22.43
C HIS A 4 -11.95 -2.68 -21.43
N VAL A 5 -11.47 -3.39 -20.65
CA VAL A 5 -11.94 -3.69 -19.43
C VAL A 5 -11.82 -2.51 -18.64
N ALA A 6 -12.82 -1.90 -18.32
CA ALA A 6 -12.79 -0.76 -17.54
C ALA A 6 -12.25 -1.10 -16.20
N THR A 7 -11.07 -0.72 -15.95
CA THR A 7 -10.46 -0.92 -14.65
C THR A 7 -11.14 0.00 -13.67
N LYS A 8 -11.72 -0.59 -12.66
CA LYS A 8 -12.35 0.22 -11.64
C LYS A 8 -11.34 0.57 -10.58
N TRP A 9 -11.09 1.84 -10.42
CA TRP A 9 -10.20 2.33 -9.37
C TRP A 9 -11.02 2.67 -8.14
N GLU A 10 -10.53 2.25 -7.00
CA GLU A 10 -11.24 2.47 -5.74
C GLU A 10 -10.28 3.08 -4.73
N THR A 11 -10.82 3.88 -3.85
CA THR A 11 -10.02 4.46 -2.78
C THR A 11 -9.80 3.42 -1.69
N ALA A 12 -8.58 3.35 -1.21
CA ALA A 12 -8.23 2.48 -0.10
C ALA A 12 -7.54 3.30 0.98
N VAL A 13 -7.73 2.91 2.22
CA VAL A 13 -7.08 3.58 3.34
C VAL A 13 -6.24 2.54 4.07
N LEU A 14 -5.04 2.90 4.42
CA LEU A 14 -4.12 2.03 5.13
C LEU A 14 -4.22 2.32 6.61
N ALA A 15 -4.21 1.27 7.41
CA ALA A 15 -4.33 1.39 8.84
C ALA A 15 -3.17 0.70 9.53
N GLY A 16 -2.56 1.37 10.45
CA GLY A 16 -1.42 0.85 11.18
C GLY A 16 -0.12 1.00 10.43
N GLY A 17 0.96 0.76 11.10
CA GLY A 17 2.28 0.81 10.50
C GLY A 17 2.68 2.19 10.02
N PRO A 18 3.74 2.25 9.23
CA PRO A 18 4.29 3.55 8.83
C PRO A 18 3.40 4.37 7.92
N ALA A 19 2.51 3.73 7.19
CA ALA A 19 1.65 4.45 6.26
C ALA A 19 0.22 4.61 6.80
N ASP A 20 0.07 4.54 8.11
CA ASP A 20 -1.25 4.66 8.72
C ASP A 20 -1.94 5.93 8.29
N GLY A 21 -3.18 5.81 7.84
CA GLY A 21 -3.96 6.94 7.40
C GLY A 21 -3.78 7.34 5.95
N LEU A 22 -2.88 6.69 5.25
CA LEU A 22 -2.66 7.03 3.85
C LEU A 22 -3.83 6.55 3.01
N HIS A 23 -4.31 7.43 2.13
CA HIS A 23 -5.33 7.06 1.17
C HIS A 23 -4.69 6.91 -0.19
N MET A 24 -5.10 5.89 -0.92
CA MET A 24 -4.54 5.66 -2.24
C MET A 24 -5.58 5.03 -3.14
N GLN A 25 -5.31 5.03 -4.41
CA GLN A 25 -6.21 4.39 -5.38
C GLN A 25 -5.66 3.02 -5.72
N VAL A 26 -6.54 2.03 -5.73
CA VAL A 26 -6.17 0.67 -6.08
C VAL A 26 -7.12 0.17 -7.15
N ALA A 27 -6.65 -0.75 -7.96
CA ALA A 27 -7.46 -1.34 -9.01
C ALA A 27 -7.55 -2.84 -8.80
N GLY A 28 -8.74 -3.38 -8.93
CA GLY A 28 -8.93 -4.83 -8.86
C GLY A 28 -8.91 -5.40 -7.47
N ARG A 29 -8.98 -4.58 -6.46
CA ARG A 29 -9.02 -5.02 -5.06
C ARG A 29 -7.90 -5.99 -4.73
N PRO A 30 -6.65 -5.57 -4.89
CA PRO A 30 -5.55 -6.48 -4.57
C PRO A 30 -5.63 -6.91 -3.12
N SER A 31 -5.29 -8.16 -2.85
CA SER A 31 -5.34 -8.66 -1.48
C SER A 31 -4.17 -8.18 -0.67
N VAL A 32 -3.10 -7.77 -1.31
CA VAL A 32 -1.89 -7.33 -0.64
C VAL A 32 -1.36 -6.09 -1.35
N LEU A 33 -0.96 -5.11 -0.58
CA LEU A 33 -0.28 -3.92 -1.11
C LEU A 33 1.10 -3.84 -0.51
N GLN A 34 2.06 -3.41 -1.32
CA GLN A 34 3.41 -3.17 -0.82
C GLN A 34 3.65 -1.67 -0.89
N VAL A 35 4.07 -1.12 0.22
CA VAL A 35 4.33 0.31 0.32
C VAL A 35 5.79 0.48 0.67
N THR A 36 6.50 1.29 -0.10
CA THR A 36 7.90 1.55 0.20
C THR A 36 8.03 2.94 0.77
N TYR A 37 8.82 3.03 1.82
CA TYR A 37 9.14 4.30 2.43
C TYR A 37 10.64 4.43 2.49
N PRO A 38 11.16 5.58 2.20
CA PRO A 38 12.60 5.78 2.36
C PRO A 38 12.95 5.76 3.83
N CYS A 39 13.99 5.03 4.17
CA CYS A 39 14.49 5.03 5.52
C CYS A 39 15.34 6.25 5.74
N ARG A 40 15.22 6.88 6.91
CA ARG A 40 16.08 7.95 7.22
C ARG A 40 17.38 7.40 7.63
N VAL A 41 18.33 7.51 6.80
CA VAL A 41 19.68 7.08 7.10
C VAL A 41 20.51 8.32 7.22
N GLU A 42 21.38 8.35 8.21
CA GLU A 42 22.27 9.41 8.35
C GLU A 42 23.13 9.45 7.17
N ALA A 43 23.06 10.39 6.43
CA ALA A 43 23.74 10.74 5.25
C ALA A 43 24.88 9.87 4.84
N PRO A 44 24.65 8.89 4.10
CA PRO A 44 25.73 8.07 3.64
C PRO A 44 26.54 8.86 2.66
N ALA A 45 27.79 8.72 2.77
CA ALA A 45 28.69 9.46 1.94
C ALA A 45 28.55 9.09 0.48
N ASP A 46 28.08 7.92 0.19
CA ASP A 46 28.01 7.49 -1.20
C ASP A 46 26.63 7.69 -1.78
N GLY A 47 25.72 8.28 -1.06
CA GLY A 47 24.40 8.55 -1.59
C GLY A 47 23.50 7.37 -1.72
N VAL A 48 23.78 6.29 -1.02
CA VAL A 48 22.94 5.12 -1.10
C VAL A 48 21.58 5.42 -0.47
N ARG A 49 20.51 5.01 -1.15
CA ARG A 49 19.20 5.16 -0.61
C ARG A 49 18.75 3.86 -0.07
N VAL A 50 18.18 3.88 1.11
CA VAL A 50 17.65 2.69 1.75
C VAL A 50 16.14 2.87 1.86
N GLU A 51 15.41 1.89 1.39
CA GLU A 51 13.96 1.91 1.47
C GLU A 51 13.48 0.65 2.13
N ALA A 52 12.46 0.79 2.96
CA ALA A 52 11.84 -0.35 3.59
C ALA A 52 10.52 -0.65 2.88
N VAL A 53 10.19 -1.92 2.79
CA VAL A 53 8.95 -2.36 2.17
C VAL A 53 8.04 -2.84 3.27
N TYR A 54 6.83 -2.31 3.30
CA TYR A 54 5.83 -2.69 4.28
C TYR A 54 4.64 -3.29 3.57
N VAL A 55 4.07 -4.35 4.15
CA VAL A 55 2.99 -5.08 3.53
C VAL A 55 1.69 -4.76 4.24
N TYR A 56 0.66 -4.47 3.47
CA TYR A 56 -0.68 -4.23 3.99
C TYR A 56 -1.63 -5.22 3.33
N ARG A 57 -2.53 -5.79 4.11
CA ARG A 57 -3.46 -6.79 3.63
C ARG A 57 -4.88 -6.28 3.67
N ARG A 58 -5.64 -6.59 2.64
CA ARG A 58 -7.00 -6.13 2.53
C ARG A 58 -7.89 -6.77 3.59
N HIS A 59 -8.71 -5.95 4.20
CA HIS A 59 -9.72 -6.41 5.10
C HIS A 59 -10.85 -6.98 4.28
N LEU A 60 -11.05 -8.28 4.33
CA LEU A 60 -12.02 -8.93 3.47
C LEU A 60 -13.46 -8.61 3.82
N GLY A 61 -13.69 -8.14 5.02
CA GLY A 61 -15.04 -7.76 5.42
C GLY A 61 -15.48 -6.40 4.95
N VAL A 62 -14.59 -5.63 4.33
CA VAL A 62 -14.93 -4.28 3.86
C VAL A 62 -15.07 -4.33 2.35
N HIS A 63 -16.27 -4.06 1.86
CA HIS A 63 -16.53 -4.16 0.43
C HIS A 63 -16.80 -2.81 -0.22
N ASP A 64 -16.99 -1.77 0.57
CA ASP A 64 -17.28 -0.45 0.03
C ASP A 64 -16.11 0.48 0.26
N GLU A 65 -16.04 1.52 -0.54
CA GLU A 65 -14.97 2.50 -0.39
C GLU A 65 -15.19 3.35 0.85
N PRO A 66 -14.15 3.66 1.53
CA PRO A 66 -12.78 3.26 1.20
C PRO A 66 -12.52 1.84 1.66
N LEU A 67 -11.85 1.09 0.82
CA LEU A 67 -11.42 -0.24 1.21
C LEU A 67 -10.39 -0.10 2.32
N ALA A 68 -10.34 -1.06 3.22
CA ALA A 68 -9.43 -0.97 4.35
C ALA A 68 -8.31 -1.99 4.19
N TYR A 69 -7.09 -1.56 4.42
CA TYR A 69 -5.92 -2.42 4.40
C TYR A 69 -5.20 -2.27 5.72
N GLY A 70 -4.88 -3.38 6.34
CA GLY A 70 -4.21 -3.38 7.64
C GLY A 70 -2.75 -3.77 7.52
N TYR A 71 -1.94 -3.16 8.33
CA TYR A 71 -0.50 -3.43 8.34
C TYR A 71 -0.23 -4.85 8.82
N ASP A 72 0.57 -5.58 8.03
CA ASP A 72 0.95 -6.93 8.39
C ASP A 72 2.34 -6.88 9.00
N CYS A 73 2.41 -6.79 10.28
CA CYS A 73 3.69 -6.64 10.96
C CYS A 73 4.47 -7.94 11.00
N ALA A 74 3.89 -9.03 10.55
CA ALA A 74 4.65 -10.28 10.47
C ALA A 74 5.45 -10.35 9.18
N SER A 75 5.28 -9.42 8.30
CA SER A 75 6.04 -9.46 7.07
C SER A 75 7.46 -9.11 7.33
N PRO A 76 8.36 -9.73 6.71
CA PRO A 76 9.78 -9.42 6.88
C PRO A 76 10.14 -8.06 6.30
#